data_32fe15e5e1e1b2d8c19ce6434ce5de53
#
_entry.id   32fe15e5e1e1b2d8c19ce6434ce5de53
#
_cell.length_a   1.000
_cell.length_b   1.000
_cell.length_c   1.000
_cell.angle_alpha   90.00
_cell.angle_beta   90.00
_cell.angle_gamma   90.00
#
_symmetry.space_group_name_H-M   'P 1'
#
loop_
_entity.id
_entity.type
_entity.pdbx_description
1 polymer ?
#
loop_
_entity_poly.entity_id
_entity_poly.type
_entity_poly.pdbx_seq_one_letter_code
_entity_poly.pdbx_strand_id
1 'polypeptide(L)'
;MRLRVVSWNIHKGIGGVDRRYRIERIVEVLAALQPDVALLQEVSEDMPRSKFHDQAELLAAALDMPHRAYAPQHRFSVGGYGNAILSRWPVSNPCHVDLTIGTRKKRGALQTRTRVRSGRRSRTVIFHNLHLGLAGSERGLQLERFLASEPFKGLHQRTPIVLGGDLNDVWGTLGPRFLQPAGFHRAGKLVNTFPAWLPVRPLDGIFARGDITVRACGSLHTGLAKQASDHLPLVADLDLMLEY
;
A
#
# COMPACT_ATOMS: atom_id res chain seq x y z
N MET A 1 -4.43 17.66 -11.28
CA MET A 1 -3.03 17.18 -11.21
C MET A 1 -3.04 15.65 -11.25
N ARG A 2 -2.12 15.04 -12.02
CA ARG A 2 -1.96 13.58 -12.01
C ARG A 2 -1.19 13.17 -10.75
N LEU A 3 -1.65 12.09 -10.11
CA LEU A 3 -1.03 11.47 -8.95
C LEU A 3 -0.87 9.97 -9.23
N ARG A 4 0.35 9.48 -9.27
CA ARG A 4 0.64 8.05 -9.44
C ARG A 4 0.88 7.39 -8.10
N VAL A 5 0.06 6.39 -7.80
CA VAL A 5 0.14 5.59 -6.58
C VAL A 5 0.48 4.15 -6.93
N VAL A 6 1.48 3.60 -6.26
CA VAL A 6 1.85 2.18 -6.36
C VAL A 6 1.52 1.50 -5.04
N SER A 7 0.84 0.36 -5.09
CA SER A 7 0.67 -0.55 -3.95
C SER A 7 1.39 -1.86 -4.24
N TRP A 8 2.25 -2.32 -3.32
CA TRP A 8 3.04 -3.51 -3.53
C TRP A 8 3.45 -4.21 -2.23
N ASN A 9 3.08 -5.47 -2.08
CA ASN A 9 3.70 -6.35 -1.10
C ASN A 9 5.08 -6.75 -1.62
N ILE A 10 6.16 -6.24 -1.00
CA ILE A 10 7.53 -6.43 -1.46
C ILE A 10 8.21 -7.69 -0.89
N HIS A 11 7.45 -8.50 -0.14
CA HIS A 11 7.91 -9.77 0.43
C HIS A 11 9.30 -9.63 1.12
N LYS A 12 9.52 -8.55 1.83
CA LYS A 12 10.80 -8.26 2.54
C LYS A 12 12.02 -8.17 1.60
N GLY A 13 11.81 -7.81 0.32
CA GLY A 13 12.86 -7.81 -0.70
C GLY A 13 13.35 -9.20 -1.12
N ILE A 14 12.54 -10.24 -0.85
CA ILE A 14 12.86 -11.63 -1.15
C ILE A 14 12.09 -12.06 -2.39
N GLY A 15 12.79 -12.49 -3.42
CA GLY A 15 12.17 -12.97 -4.66
C GLY A 15 11.19 -14.12 -4.42
N GLY A 16 10.02 -14.07 -5.09
CA GLY A 16 8.97 -15.07 -4.94
C GLY A 16 9.38 -16.45 -5.44
N VAL A 17 10.26 -16.53 -6.45
CA VAL A 17 10.72 -17.76 -7.08
C VAL A 17 12.06 -18.23 -6.53
N ASP A 18 13.09 -17.37 -6.61
CA ASP A 18 14.46 -17.74 -6.24
C ASP A 18 14.75 -17.66 -4.74
N ARG A 19 13.84 -17.08 -3.95
CA ARG A 19 13.92 -16.93 -2.50
C ARG A 19 15.15 -16.16 -2.01
N ARG A 20 15.78 -15.39 -2.89
CA ARG A 20 16.97 -14.59 -2.59
C ARG A 20 16.57 -13.18 -2.20
N TYR A 21 17.19 -12.65 -1.15
CA TYR A 21 17.10 -11.25 -0.79
C TYR A 21 17.87 -10.40 -1.81
N ARG A 22 17.17 -9.53 -2.52
CA ARG A 22 17.72 -8.57 -3.49
C ARG A 22 16.83 -7.33 -3.53
N ILE A 23 17.07 -6.41 -2.61
CA ILE A 23 16.29 -5.16 -2.51
C ILE A 23 16.44 -4.27 -3.75
N GLU A 24 17.57 -4.40 -4.46
CA GLU A 24 17.86 -3.68 -5.70
C GLU A 24 16.78 -3.92 -6.77
N ARG A 25 16.21 -5.13 -6.83
CA ARG A 25 15.11 -5.45 -7.75
C ARG A 25 13.85 -4.62 -7.43
N ILE A 26 13.56 -4.43 -6.14
CA ILE A 26 12.43 -3.60 -5.71
C ILE A 26 12.70 -2.14 -6.10
N VAL A 27 13.91 -1.63 -5.88
CA VAL A 27 14.32 -0.28 -6.28
C VAL A 27 14.13 -0.08 -7.79
N GLU A 28 14.67 -0.97 -8.62
CA GLU A 28 14.59 -0.85 -10.08
C GLU A 28 13.14 -0.86 -10.59
N VAL A 29 12.28 -1.73 -10.03
CA VAL A 29 10.86 -1.79 -10.40
C VAL A 29 10.14 -0.49 -10.00
N LEU A 30 10.35 0.00 -8.79
CA LEU A 30 9.72 1.24 -8.32
C LEU A 30 10.26 2.46 -9.07
N ALA A 31 11.56 2.52 -9.37
CA ALA A 31 12.16 3.58 -10.17
C ALA A 31 11.58 3.64 -11.59
N ALA A 32 11.36 2.49 -12.23
CA ALA A 32 10.72 2.41 -13.53
C ALA A 32 9.24 2.85 -13.51
N LEU A 33 8.53 2.62 -12.41
CA LEU A 33 7.14 3.03 -12.21
C LEU A 33 6.99 4.51 -11.87
N GLN A 34 8.03 5.15 -11.32
CA GLN A 34 8.04 6.57 -10.91
C GLN A 34 6.82 6.95 -10.05
N PRO A 35 6.56 6.30 -8.91
CA PRO A 35 5.43 6.65 -8.06
C PRO A 35 5.59 8.03 -7.44
N ASP A 36 4.49 8.73 -7.26
CA ASP A 36 4.40 9.90 -6.39
C ASP A 36 4.23 9.50 -4.92
N VAL A 37 3.51 8.37 -4.71
CA VAL A 37 3.33 7.73 -3.41
C VAL A 37 3.39 6.22 -3.58
N ALA A 38 4.15 5.53 -2.71
CA ALA A 38 4.23 4.08 -2.66
C ALA A 38 3.67 3.54 -1.34
N LEU A 39 2.71 2.62 -1.43
CA LEU A 39 2.08 1.90 -0.33
C LEU A 39 2.68 0.50 -0.30
N LEU A 40 3.65 0.25 0.58
CA LEU A 40 4.44 -0.98 0.60
C LEU A 40 4.06 -1.85 1.80
N GLN A 41 3.89 -3.14 1.57
CA GLN A 41 3.62 -4.12 2.61
C GLN A 41 4.80 -5.09 2.74
N GLU A 42 4.92 -5.73 3.88
CA GLU A 42 6.04 -6.60 4.26
C GLU A 42 7.42 -5.93 4.11
N VAL A 43 7.51 -4.67 4.51
CA VAL A 43 8.77 -3.91 4.56
C VAL A 43 9.52 -4.30 5.82
N SER A 44 10.73 -4.82 5.73
CA SER A 44 11.52 -5.22 6.90
C SER A 44 12.41 -4.12 7.45
N GLU A 45 12.64 -4.23 8.76
CA GLU A 45 13.52 -3.39 9.57
C GLU A 45 14.37 -4.31 10.46
N ASP A 46 15.69 -4.18 10.37
CA ASP A 46 16.70 -4.89 11.20
C ASP A 46 16.60 -6.42 11.20
N MET A 47 16.07 -7.02 10.14
CA MET A 47 15.96 -8.48 10.01
C MET A 47 17.26 -9.09 9.48
N PRO A 48 17.79 -10.18 10.09
CA PRO A 48 18.99 -10.86 9.60
C PRO A 48 18.86 -11.30 8.13
N ARG A 49 17.67 -11.82 7.76
CA ARG A 49 17.38 -12.30 6.40
C ARG A 49 17.39 -11.18 5.35
N SER A 50 17.16 -9.95 5.74
CA SER A 50 17.28 -8.76 4.90
C SER A 50 18.54 -7.93 5.18
N LYS A 51 19.61 -8.58 5.68
CA LYS A 51 20.93 -7.98 5.95
C LYS A 51 20.86 -6.79 6.93
N PHE A 52 19.91 -6.82 7.86
CA PHE A 52 19.66 -5.75 8.83
C PHE A 52 19.34 -4.39 8.21
N HIS A 53 18.87 -4.35 6.96
CA HIS A 53 18.48 -3.10 6.32
C HIS A 53 17.20 -2.54 6.94
N ASP A 54 17.15 -1.22 7.18
CA ASP A 54 15.90 -0.45 7.20
C ASP A 54 15.45 -0.25 5.74
N GLN A 55 14.55 -1.12 5.29
CA GLN A 55 14.10 -1.08 3.90
C GLN A 55 13.30 0.17 3.58
N ALA A 56 12.55 0.74 4.54
CA ALA A 56 11.79 1.96 4.30
C ALA A 56 12.73 3.14 4.04
N GLU A 57 13.82 3.26 4.81
CA GLU A 57 14.84 4.29 4.61
C GLU A 57 15.61 4.08 3.30
N LEU A 58 16.08 2.87 3.06
CA LEU A 58 16.83 2.52 1.86
C LEU A 58 16.02 2.81 0.58
N LEU A 59 14.76 2.40 0.54
CA LEU A 59 13.89 2.64 -0.61
C LEU A 59 13.57 4.13 -0.78
N ALA A 60 13.34 4.86 0.31
CA ALA A 60 13.09 6.30 0.29
C ALA A 60 14.30 7.06 -0.32
N ALA A 61 15.50 6.74 0.11
CA ALA A 61 16.73 7.33 -0.41
C ALA A 61 16.99 6.97 -1.88
N ALA A 62 16.85 5.68 -2.24
CA ALA A 62 17.12 5.20 -3.60
C ALA A 62 16.13 5.75 -4.65
N LEU A 63 14.91 6.12 -4.23
CA LEU A 63 13.84 6.60 -5.12
C LEU A 63 13.66 8.12 -5.11
N ASP A 64 14.49 8.86 -4.37
CA ASP A 64 14.32 10.30 -4.13
C ASP A 64 12.90 10.64 -3.61
N MET A 65 12.43 9.82 -2.66
CA MET A 65 11.15 9.97 -1.97
C MET A 65 11.42 10.22 -0.47
N PRO A 66 11.87 11.42 -0.07
CA PRO A 66 12.46 11.67 1.26
C PRO A 66 11.47 11.58 2.41
N HIS A 67 10.17 11.60 2.11
CA HIS A 67 9.14 11.57 3.14
C HIS A 67 8.57 10.17 3.30
N ARG A 68 8.65 9.62 4.51
CA ARG A 68 8.19 8.26 4.79
C ARG A 68 7.46 8.14 6.12
N ALA A 69 6.61 7.14 6.21
CA ALA A 69 6.07 6.62 7.47
C ALA A 69 6.20 5.09 7.46
N TYR A 70 6.47 4.51 8.61
CA TYR A 70 6.58 3.08 8.80
C TYR A 70 5.79 2.65 10.04
N ALA A 71 5.08 1.52 9.95
CA ALA A 71 4.36 0.91 11.06
C ALA A 71 4.71 -0.58 11.15
N PRO A 72 5.47 -0.99 12.16
CA PRO A 72 5.78 -2.40 12.38
C PRO A 72 4.51 -3.18 12.75
N GLN A 73 4.32 -4.34 12.11
CA GLN A 73 3.22 -5.26 12.42
C GLN A 73 3.74 -6.51 13.14
N HIS A 74 4.89 -7.00 12.72
CA HIS A 74 5.53 -8.17 13.31
C HIS A 74 6.88 -7.76 13.87
N ARG A 75 7.09 -8.00 15.15
CA ARG A 75 8.38 -7.88 15.83
C ARG A 75 8.85 -9.27 16.25
N PHE A 76 10.12 -9.53 16.08
CA PHE A 76 10.82 -10.74 16.52
C PHE A 76 11.83 -10.38 17.58
N SER A 77 12.61 -11.34 18.05
CA SER A 77 13.75 -11.08 18.96
C SER A 77 14.77 -10.13 18.33
N VAL A 78 14.92 -10.20 16.99
CA VAL A 78 15.75 -9.28 16.21
C VAL A 78 14.92 -8.78 15.03
N GLY A 79 14.71 -7.45 14.96
CA GLY A 79 14.00 -6.78 13.89
C GLY A 79 12.52 -7.11 13.75
N GLY A 80 11.99 -6.80 12.57
CA GLY A 80 10.58 -7.02 12.26
C GLY A 80 10.21 -6.64 10.83
N TYR A 81 8.92 -6.62 10.54
CA TYR A 81 8.41 -6.08 9.29
C TYR A 81 7.00 -5.51 9.44
N GLY A 82 6.63 -4.62 8.54
CA GLY A 82 5.36 -3.92 8.59
C GLY A 82 4.98 -3.26 7.28
N ASN A 83 4.18 -2.21 7.40
CA ASN A 83 3.75 -1.38 6.28
C ASN A 83 4.54 -0.08 6.23
N ALA A 84 4.91 0.37 5.02
CA ALA A 84 5.51 1.67 4.78
C ALA A 84 4.72 2.48 3.76
N ILE A 85 4.72 3.79 3.92
CA ILE A 85 4.26 4.76 2.92
C ILE A 85 5.44 5.66 2.60
N LEU A 86 5.85 5.70 1.32
CA LEU A 86 6.85 6.62 0.81
C LEU A 86 6.15 7.69 -0.02
N SER A 87 6.63 8.94 0.04
CA SER A 87 6.01 10.08 -0.65
C SER A 87 7.04 11.10 -1.12
N ARG A 88 6.79 11.70 -2.28
CA ARG A 88 7.53 12.88 -2.76
C ARG A 88 7.23 14.15 -1.95
N TRP A 89 6.08 14.18 -1.26
CA TRP A 89 5.66 15.34 -0.44
C TRP A 89 5.68 15.01 1.05
N PRO A 90 5.77 16.03 1.90
CA PRO A 90 5.75 15.84 3.34
C PRO A 90 4.58 15.00 3.82
N VAL A 91 4.91 14.03 4.66
CA VAL A 91 3.97 13.14 5.33
C VAL A 91 3.75 13.65 6.75
N SER A 92 2.51 13.75 7.16
CA SER A 92 2.12 14.19 8.51
C SER A 92 1.11 13.23 9.13
N ASN A 93 1.02 13.30 10.46
CA ASN A 93 0.06 12.54 11.28
C ASN A 93 0.06 11.03 10.95
N PRO A 94 1.21 10.35 10.97
CA PRO A 94 1.21 8.90 10.79
C PRO A 94 0.44 8.24 11.94
N CYS A 95 -0.48 7.36 11.59
CA CYS A 95 -1.29 6.62 12.56
C CYS A 95 -1.35 5.15 12.15
N HIS A 96 -1.11 4.27 13.11
CA HIS A 96 -1.25 2.83 12.95
C HIS A 96 -2.55 2.35 13.62
N VAL A 97 -3.43 1.73 12.83
CA VAL A 97 -4.64 1.07 13.33
C VAL A 97 -4.37 -0.42 13.42
N ASP A 98 -4.42 -0.97 14.64
CA ASP A 98 -4.29 -2.42 14.84
C ASP A 98 -5.58 -3.13 14.38
N LEU A 99 -5.43 -3.98 13.37
CA LEU A 99 -6.51 -4.79 12.79
C LEU A 99 -6.44 -6.26 13.22
N THR A 100 -5.62 -6.58 14.22
CA THR A 100 -5.45 -7.96 14.70
C THR A 100 -6.73 -8.51 15.29
N ILE A 101 -7.17 -9.68 14.85
CA ILE A 101 -8.36 -10.37 15.34
C ILE A 101 -7.97 -11.52 16.27
N GLY A 102 -8.28 -11.39 17.55
CA GLY A 102 -7.96 -12.39 18.58
C GLY A 102 -6.46 -12.72 18.61
N THR A 103 -6.13 -14.00 18.58
CA THR A 103 -4.75 -14.51 18.62
C THR A 103 -4.12 -14.71 17.24
N ARG A 104 -4.77 -14.25 16.18
CA ARG A 104 -4.29 -14.40 14.80
C ARG A 104 -3.05 -13.56 14.52
N LYS A 105 -2.45 -13.79 13.37
CA LYS A 105 -1.29 -13.04 12.88
C LYS A 105 -1.59 -11.52 12.90
N LYS A 106 -0.68 -10.75 13.44
CA LYS A 106 -0.84 -9.29 13.55
C LYS A 106 -1.03 -8.66 12.16
N ARG A 107 -2.01 -7.76 12.08
CA ARG A 107 -2.39 -7.02 10.87
C ARG A 107 -2.70 -5.58 11.22
N GLY A 108 -2.57 -4.67 10.26
CA GLY A 108 -2.83 -3.26 10.53
C GLY A 108 -2.98 -2.43 9.28
N ALA A 109 -3.47 -1.22 9.48
CA ALA A 109 -3.49 -0.15 8.51
C ALA A 109 -2.58 0.98 8.96
N LEU A 110 -1.71 1.45 8.06
CA LEU A 110 -0.92 2.66 8.26
C LEU A 110 -1.62 3.80 7.52
N GLN A 111 -1.97 4.87 8.25
CA GLN A 111 -2.52 6.10 7.69
C GLN A 111 -1.47 7.21 7.70
N THR A 112 -1.52 8.05 6.68
CA THR A 112 -0.80 9.34 6.63
C THR A 112 -1.64 10.41 5.99
N ARG A 113 -1.32 11.68 6.28
CA ARG A 113 -1.80 12.84 5.54
C ARG A 113 -0.65 13.43 4.74
N THR A 114 -0.86 13.64 3.46
CA THR A 114 0.15 14.18 2.56
C THR A 114 -0.41 15.41 1.86
N ARG A 115 0.27 16.55 1.98
CA ARG A 115 -0.11 17.77 1.26
C ARG A 115 0.52 17.76 -0.12
N VAL A 116 -0.20 17.21 -1.08
CA VAL A 116 0.18 17.19 -2.51
C VAL A 116 0.18 18.61 -3.07
N ARG A 117 1.25 18.98 -3.78
CA ARG A 117 1.44 20.35 -4.32
C ARG A 117 1.84 20.32 -5.79
N SER A 118 1.37 21.32 -6.54
CA SER A 118 1.81 21.65 -7.89
C SER A 118 1.78 23.16 -8.07
N GLY A 119 2.96 23.79 -8.09
CA GLY A 119 3.09 25.23 -8.03
C GLY A 119 2.48 25.81 -6.74
N ARG A 120 1.58 26.78 -6.88
CA ARG A 120 0.89 27.43 -5.73
C ARG A 120 -0.33 26.65 -5.23
N ARG A 121 -0.80 25.65 -6.00
CA ARG A 121 -1.98 24.87 -5.64
C ARG A 121 -1.61 23.66 -4.80
N SER A 122 -2.47 23.29 -3.86
CA SER A 122 -2.26 22.11 -3.02
C SER A 122 -3.57 21.45 -2.62
N ARG A 123 -3.51 20.18 -2.24
CA ARG A 123 -4.61 19.44 -1.64
C ARG A 123 -4.07 18.43 -0.65
N THR A 124 -4.69 18.32 0.52
CA THR A 124 -4.37 17.22 1.44
C THR A 124 -5.07 15.93 1.00
N VAL A 125 -4.30 14.88 0.83
CA VAL A 125 -4.77 13.54 0.53
C VAL A 125 -4.45 12.65 1.72
N ILE A 126 -5.40 11.80 2.12
CA ILE A 126 -5.19 10.77 3.14
C ILE A 126 -4.85 9.46 2.44
N PHE A 127 -3.74 8.86 2.82
CA PHE A 127 -3.34 7.55 2.33
C PHE A 127 -3.49 6.51 3.42
N HIS A 128 -4.10 5.38 3.06
CA HIS A 128 -4.17 4.19 3.90
C HIS A 128 -3.47 3.04 3.21
N ASN A 129 -2.55 2.42 3.91
CA ASN A 129 -1.84 1.22 3.47
C ASN A 129 -2.22 0.05 4.37
N LEU A 130 -2.95 -0.93 3.82
CA LEU A 130 -3.49 -2.06 4.54
C LEU A 130 -2.74 -3.35 4.19
N HIS A 131 -2.61 -4.24 5.19
CA HIS A 131 -2.27 -5.64 4.97
C HIS A 131 -3.20 -6.50 5.82
N LEU A 132 -4.16 -7.17 5.16
CA LEU A 132 -5.21 -7.94 5.82
C LEU A 132 -4.84 -9.41 6.01
N GLY A 133 -5.65 -10.12 6.79
CA GLY A 133 -5.47 -11.52 7.13
C GLY A 133 -5.84 -12.49 5.99
N LEU A 134 -5.48 -13.75 6.15
CA LEU A 134 -5.68 -14.78 5.12
C LEU A 134 -7.09 -15.36 5.11
N ALA A 135 -7.79 -15.39 6.24
CA ALA A 135 -9.14 -15.95 6.33
C ALA A 135 -10.22 -14.94 5.92
N GLY A 136 -11.25 -15.39 5.20
CA GLY A 136 -12.32 -14.51 4.71
C GLY A 136 -13.09 -13.79 5.82
N SER A 137 -13.44 -14.54 6.90
CA SER A 137 -14.11 -13.97 8.07
C SER A 137 -13.25 -12.93 8.81
N GLU A 138 -11.94 -13.16 8.87
CA GLU A 138 -10.99 -12.24 9.49
C GLU A 138 -10.92 -10.90 8.73
N ARG A 139 -10.83 -10.95 7.40
CA ARG A 139 -10.76 -9.76 6.56
C ARG A 139 -11.99 -8.86 6.69
N GLY A 140 -13.19 -9.46 6.78
CA GLY A 140 -14.42 -8.72 7.01
C GLY A 140 -14.37 -7.93 8.33
N LEU A 141 -14.05 -8.60 9.44
CA LEU A 141 -13.93 -7.98 10.76
C LEU A 141 -12.82 -6.90 10.79
N GLN A 142 -11.72 -7.13 10.06
CA GLN A 142 -10.64 -6.16 9.94
C GLN A 142 -11.08 -4.88 9.22
N LEU A 143 -11.83 -5.01 8.13
CA LEU A 143 -12.37 -3.85 7.41
C LEU A 143 -13.44 -3.12 8.22
N GLU A 144 -14.32 -3.82 8.92
CA GLU A 144 -15.30 -3.22 9.84
C GLU A 144 -14.58 -2.41 10.94
N ARG A 145 -13.54 -2.98 11.56
CA ARG A 145 -12.71 -2.30 12.56
C ARG A 145 -12.00 -1.07 11.96
N PHE A 146 -11.44 -1.19 10.77
CA PHE A 146 -10.81 -0.07 10.07
C PHE A 146 -11.79 1.08 9.82
N LEU A 147 -12.96 0.78 9.26
CA LEU A 147 -13.99 1.77 8.95
C LEU A 147 -14.60 2.43 10.20
N ALA A 148 -14.60 1.71 11.34
CA ALA A 148 -15.04 2.24 12.63
C ALA A 148 -13.93 2.97 13.40
N SER A 149 -12.69 2.98 12.91
CA SER A 149 -11.55 3.60 13.60
C SER A 149 -11.60 5.13 13.58
N GLU A 150 -11.09 5.79 14.63
CA GLU A 150 -11.05 7.25 14.72
C GLU A 150 -10.30 7.93 13.55
N PRO A 151 -9.18 7.37 13.03
CA PRO A 151 -8.53 7.95 11.86
C PRO A 151 -9.39 8.00 10.59
N PHE A 152 -10.42 7.16 10.48
CA PHE A 152 -11.34 7.12 9.34
C PHE A 152 -12.70 7.75 9.66
N LYS A 153 -13.22 7.47 10.86
CA LYS A 153 -14.50 7.98 11.33
C LYS A 153 -14.53 9.52 11.37
N GLY A 154 -15.58 10.10 10.87
CA GLY A 154 -15.74 11.57 10.85
C GLY A 154 -15.03 12.26 9.68
N LEU A 155 -14.30 11.56 8.81
CA LEU A 155 -13.77 12.16 7.59
C LEU A 155 -14.92 12.54 6.64
N HIS A 156 -14.90 13.82 6.22
CA HIS A 156 -15.89 14.33 5.27
C HIS A 156 -15.88 13.53 3.96
N GLN A 157 -17.06 13.32 3.34
CA GLN A 157 -17.19 12.47 2.14
C GLN A 157 -16.35 12.97 0.95
N ARG A 158 -16.15 14.29 0.83
CA ARG A 158 -15.32 14.90 -0.23
C ARG A 158 -13.83 14.89 0.07
N THR A 159 -13.40 14.47 1.27
CA THR A 159 -11.97 14.36 1.59
C THR A 159 -11.32 13.35 0.65
N PRO A 160 -10.26 13.74 -0.12
CA PRO A 160 -9.55 12.83 -0.99
C PRO A 160 -8.83 11.76 -0.16
N ILE A 161 -9.20 10.51 -0.38
CA ILE A 161 -8.61 9.35 0.31
C ILE A 161 -8.18 8.32 -0.73
N VAL A 162 -6.98 7.81 -0.61
CA VAL A 162 -6.49 6.66 -1.35
C VAL A 162 -6.20 5.53 -0.36
N LEU A 163 -6.86 4.40 -0.55
CA LEU A 163 -6.63 3.19 0.20
C LEU A 163 -6.01 2.16 -0.73
N GLY A 164 -4.89 1.58 -0.35
CA GLY A 164 -4.28 0.49 -1.09
C GLY A 164 -3.67 -0.54 -0.16
N GLY A 165 -3.33 -1.71 -0.70
CA GLY A 165 -2.64 -2.73 0.07
C GLY A 165 -2.90 -4.14 -0.42
N ASP A 166 -2.27 -5.07 0.29
CA ASP A 166 -2.56 -6.49 0.20
C ASP A 166 -3.79 -6.81 1.07
N LEU A 167 -4.94 -6.90 0.39
CA LEU A 167 -6.22 -7.20 1.04
C LEU A 167 -6.47 -8.69 1.19
N ASN A 168 -5.59 -9.54 0.63
CA ASN A 168 -5.77 -10.99 0.55
C ASN A 168 -7.16 -11.38 -0.03
N ASP A 169 -7.73 -10.53 -0.90
CA ASP A 169 -9.09 -10.65 -1.43
C ASP A 169 -9.15 -11.58 -2.64
N VAL A 170 -9.05 -12.87 -2.39
CA VAL A 170 -8.99 -13.92 -3.43
C VAL A 170 -10.12 -13.83 -4.46
N TRP A 171 -11.29 -13.31 -4.05
CA TRP A 171 -12.49 -13.28 -4.88
C TRP A 171 -12.91 -11.87 -5.31
N GLY A 172 -12.19 -10.83 -4.89
CA GLY A 172 -12.54 -9.44 -5.21
C GLY A 172 -13.82 -8.95 -4.53
N THR A 173 -14.23 -9.58 -3.44
CA THR A 173 -15.53 -9.34 -2.79
C THR A 173 -15.49 -8.26 -1.72
N LEU A 174 -14.32 -7.94 -1.17
CA LEU A 174 -14.19 -6.98 -0.08
C LEU A 174 -14.53 -5.55 -0.52
N GLY A 175 -14.15 -5.18 -1.75
CA GLY A 175 -14.49 -3.88 -2.31
C GLY A 175 -16.01 -3.64 -2.32
N PRO A 176 -16.81 -4.43 -3.07
CA PRO A 176 -18.26 -4.29 -3.12
C PRO A 176 -18.94 -4.39 -1.75
N ARG A 177 -18.47 -5.28 -0.87
CA ARG A 177 -19.14 -5.56 0.39
C ARG A 177 -18.89 -4.53 1.48
N PHE A 178 -17.67 -3.99 1.58
CA PHE A 178 -17.26 -3.13 2.70
C PHE A 178 -16.84 -1.72 2.26
N LEU A 179 -16.07 -1.60 1.18
CA LEU A 179 -15.46 -0.32 0.82
C LEU A 179 -16.40 0.56 -0.02
N GLN A 180 -17.18 -0.01 -0.94
CA GLN A 180 -18.16 0.75 -1.71
C GLN A 180 -19.24 1.40 -0.84
N PRO A 181 -19.85 0.70 0.15
CA PRO A 181 -20.79 1.34 1.07
C PRO A 181 -20.18 2.49 1.88
N ALA A 182 -18.86 2.45 2.11
CA ALA A 182 -18.10 3.53 2.76
C ALA A 182 -17.68 4.65 1.80
N GLY A 183 -18.17 4.64 0.54
CA GLY A 183 -17.93 5.67 -0.46
C GLY A 183 -16.65 5.49 -1.29
N PHE A 184 -15.95 4.37 -1.17
CA PHE A 184 -14.77 4.09 -1.99
C PHE A 184 -15.16 3.48 -3.34
N HIS A 185 -14.39 3.82 -4.36
CA HIS A 185 -14.44 3.21 -5.67
C HIS A 185 -13.12 2.49 -5.96
N ARG A 186 -13.18 1.27 -6.50
CA ARG A 186 -11.96 0.56 -6.92
C ARG A 186 -11.28 1.32 -8.07
N ALA A 187 -9.97 1.42 -8.00
CA ALA A 187 -9.18 1.94 -9.11
C ALA A 187 -9.14 0.89 -10.24
N GLY A 188 -10.01 1.07 -11.23
CA GLY A 188 -10.09 0.19 -12.40
C GLY A 188 -10.73 -1.18 -12.14
N LYS A 189 -10.40 -2.13 -13.03
CA LYS A 189 -10.90 -3.51 -12.97
C LYS A 189 -10.15 -4.32 -11.90
N LEU A 190 -10.69 -5.49 -11.58
CA LEU A 190 -10.01 -6.48 -10.77
C LEU A 190 -8.77 -7.00 -11.54
N VAL A 191 -7.60 -6.94 -10.92
CA VAL A 191 -6.31 -7.31 -11.53
C VAL A 191 -5.64 -8.39 -10.70
N ASN A 192 -5.22 -9.48 -11.34
CA ASN A 192 -4.48 -10.53 -10.68
C ASN A 192 -3.03 -10.08 -10.41
N THR A 193 -2.56 -10.26 -9.17
CA THR A 193 -1.24 -9.84 -8.71
C THR A 193 -0.42 -10.98 -8.12
N PHE A 194 -1.07 -12.09 -7.74
CA PHE A 194 -0.45 -13.22 -7.04
C PHE A 194 -0.76 -14.58 -7.68
N PRO A 195 0.19 -15.54 -7.70
CA PRO A 195 1.62 -15.32 -7.47
C PRO A 195 2.24 -14.58 -8.67
N ALA A 196 3.29 -13.77 -8.42
CA ALA A 196 3.86 -12.88 -9.45
C ALA A 196 4.30 -13.58 -10.72
N TRP A 197 4.81 -14.83 -10.64
CA TRP A 197 5.27 -15.59 -11.80
C TRP A 197 4.11 -16.07 -12.70
N LEU A 198 2.92 -16.35 -12.13
CA LEU A 198 1.68 -16.70 -12.83
C LEU A 198 0.49 -16.10 -12.07
N PRO A 199 0.12 -14.83 -12.28
CA PRO A 199 -0.88 -14.16 -11.48
C PRO A 199 -2.30 -14.66 -11.80
N VAL A 200 -2.90 -15.35 -10.82
CA VAL A 200 -4.24 -15.94 -10.89
C VAL A 200 -5.17 -15.45 -9.77
N ARG A 201 -4.65 -14.66 -8.80
CA ARG A 201 -5.43 -14.15 -7.66
C ARG A 201 -5.28 -12.65 -7.53
N PRO A 202 -6.38 -11.89 -7.37
CA PRO A 202 -6.38 -10.44 -7.23
C PRO A 202 -6.26 -10.01 -5.76
N LEU A 203 -5.17 -10.40 -5.07
CA LEU A 203 -5.00 -10.17 -3.64
C LEU A 203 -4.90 -8.69 -3.26
N ASP A 204 -4.36 -7.87 -4.19
CA ASP A 204 -4.07 -6.46 -3.96
C ASP A 204 -5.17 -5.56 -4.53
N GLY A 205 -5.34 -4.38 -3.94
CA GLY A 205 -6.31 -3.41 -4.42
C GLY A 205 -5.88 -1.98 -4.14
N ILE A 206 -6.30 -1.05 -5.03
CA ILE A 206 -6.28 0.39 -4.79
C ILE A 206 -7.70 0.90 -4.93
N PHE A 207 -8.11 1.76 -4.01
CA PHE A 207 -9.44 2.38 -3.95
C PHE A 207 -9.29 3.87 -3.69
N ALA A 208 -10.20 4.64 -4.25
CA ALA A 208 -10.26 6.08 -4.08
C ALA A 208 -11.62 6.51 -3.53
N ARG A 209 -11.63 7.59 -2.73
CA ARG A 209 -12.85 8.23 -2.20
C ARG A 209 -12.67 9.74 -2.20
N GLY A 210 -13.78 10.47 -2.31
CA GLY A 210 -13.80 11.94 -2.25
C GLY A 210 -13.42 12.59 -3.58
N ASP A 211 -12.89 13.82 -3.52
CA ASP A 211 -12.58 14.64 -4.70
C ASP A 211 -11.31 14.15 -5.41
N ILE A 212 -11.35 12.90 -5.89
CA ILE A 212 -10.29 12.25 -6.63
C ILE A 212 -10.90 11.30 -7.68
N THR A 213 -10.37 11.31 -8.90
CA THR A 213 -10.89 10.50 -10.00
C THR A 213 -9.83 9.50 -10.47
N VAL A 214 -10.26 8.27 -10.70
CA VAL A 214 -9.38 7.22 -11.24
C VAL A 214 -9.29 7.36 -12.76
N ARG A 215 -8.06 7.45 -13.31
CA ARG A 215 -7.79 7.42 -14.76
C ARG A 215 -7.50 6.04 -15.26
N ALA A 216 -6.57 5.36 -14.61
CA ALA A 216 -6.12 4.03 -15.00
C ALA A 216 -5.64 3.25 -13.76
N CYS A 217 -5.74 1.93 -13.83
CA CYS A 217 -5.12 1.04 -12.86
C CYS A 217 -4.75 -0.28 -13.54
N GLY A 218 -3.59 -0.80 -13.22
CA GLY A 218 -3.10 -2.07 -13.73
C GLY A 218 -1.90 -2.58 -12.95
N SER A 219 -1.46 -3.80 -13.23
CA SER A 219 -0.24 -4.37 -12.64
C SER A 219 0.89 -4.41 -13.67
N LEU A 220 2.14 -4.30 -13.17
CA LEU A 220 3.33 -4.40 -14.01
C LEU A 220 3.78 -5.86 -14.14
N HIS A 221 3.81 -6.38 -15.36
CA HIS A 221 4.13 -7.78 -15.68
C HIS A 221 5.53 -8.00 -16.28
N THR A 222 6.52 -7.16 -15.92
CA THR A 222 7.90 -7.36 -16.41
C THR A 222 8.56 -8.58 -15.78
N GLY A 223 9.57 -9.13 -16.44
CA GLY A 223 10.38 -10.24 -15.90
C GLY A 223 11.01 -9.89 -14.55
N LEU A 224 11.46 -8.64 -14.39
CA LEU A 224 12.02 -8.17 -13.13
C LEU A 224 10.97 -8.08 -12.00
N ALA A 225 9.79 -7.53 -12.27
CA ALA A 225 8.71 -7.48 -11.28
C ALA A 225 8.32 -8.89 -10.78
N LYS A 226 8.26 -9.88 -11.70
CA LYS A 226 7.99 -11.29 -11.35
C LYS A 226 9.07 -11.94 -10.48
N GLN A 227 10.31 -11.46 -10.57
CA GLN A 227 11.43 -11.97 -9.77
C GLN A 227 11.61 -11.23 -8.44
N ALA A 228 11.15 -9.99 -8.35
CA ALA A 228 11.42 -9.11 -7.23
C ALA A 228 10.62 -9.46 -5.96
N SER A 229 9.38 -9.92 -6.13
CA SER A 229 8.48 -10.31 -5.05
C SER A 229 7.61 -11.51 -5.49
N ASP A 230 6.81 -12.06 -4.59
CA ASP A 230 5.74 -13.01 -4.90
C ASP A 230 4.41 -12.31 -5.29
N HIS A 231 4.30 -10.99 -5.12
CA HIS A 231 3.24 -10.16 -5.66
C HIS A 231 3.74 -9.27 -6.80
N LEU A 232 2.87 -8.94 -7.76
CA LEU A 232 3.11 -7.88 -8.74
C LEU A 232 2.70 -6.52 -8.19
N PRO A 233 3.43 -5.43 -8.51
CA PRO A 233 3.00 -4.08 -8.13
C PRO A 233 1.72 -3.68 -8.86
N LEU A 234 0.78 -3.11 -8.12
CA LEU A 234 -0.44 -2.50 -8.64
C LEU A 234 -0.23 -0.98 -8.73
N VAL A 235 -0.53 -0.41 -9.89
CA VAL A 235 -0.29 1.01 -10.20
C VAL A 235 -1.62 1.68 -10.52
N ALA A 236 -1.90 2.81 -9.90
CA ALA A 236 -3.05 3.65 -10.22
C ALA A 236 -2.60 5.07 -10.60
N ASP A 237 -3.07 5.57 -11.73
CA ASP A 237 -3.01 6.98 -12.11
C ASP A 237 -4.33 7.64 -11.74
N LEU A 238 -4.26 8.65 -10.90
CA LEU A 238 -5.40 9.37 -10.33
C LEU A 238 -5.35 10.85 -10.74
N ASP A 239 -6.51 11.47 -10.90
CA ASP A 239 -6.63 12.92 -11.03
C ASP A 239 -7.08 13.52 -9.70
N LEU A 240 -6.27 14.41 -9.18
CA LEU A 240 -6.54 15.19 -7.98
C LEU A 240 -6.84 16.63 -8.33
N MET A 241 -7.99 17.12 -7.87
CA MET A 241 -8.33 18.54 -7.97
C MET A 241 -7.60 19.30 -6.86
N LEU A 242 -6.69 20.21 -7.26
CA LEU A 242 -5.95 21.06 -6.33
C LEU A 242 -6.70 22.36 -6.10
N GLU A 243 -6.61 22.87 -4.87
CA GLU A 243 -7.15 24.17 -4.42
C GLU A 243 -6.01 25.20 -4.34
N TYR A 244 -6.38 26.50 -4.45
CA TYR A 244 -5.47 27.64 -4.30
C TYR A 244 -5.07 27.86 -2.84
#